data_3a4d7edd98ac2ddbbe197a9d34e0eebb
#
_entry.id   3a4d7edd98ac2ddbbe197a9d34e0eebb
#
_cell.length_a   1.000
_cell.length_b   1.000
_cell.length_c   1.000
_cell.angle_alpha   90.00
_cell.angle_beta   90.00
_cell.angle_gamma   90.00
#
_symmetry.space_group_name_H-M   'P 1'
#
loop_
_entity.id
_entity.type
_entity.pdbx_description
1 polymer ?
#
loop_
_entity_poly.entity_id
_entity_poly.type
_entity_poly.pdbx_seq_one_letter_code
_entity_poly.pdbx_strand_id
1 'polypeptide(L)'
;MEGRHCFGHLTIEENLLTGAFTRRDGKAAIKRDVDLVYSYFPKLGERKNSLAGYTSGGEQQMCAIGRALMSRPKMILLDEPSMGLAPQIVEEIFEIVKDLNEKEGVSFLLAEQNTHMALRFARYGYILENGRVVMDGEAKTLAENEDVKEFYLGISEGRRKSFREGKHYRRRKRWLA
;
A
#
# COMPACT_ATOMS: atom_id res chain seq x y z
N MET A 1 -0.04 12.20 -11.70
CA MET A 1 -0.73 13.16 -10.82
C MET A 1 -0.35 12.79 -9.40
N GLU A 2 0.36 13.63 -8.73
CA GLU A 2 0.68 13.46 -7.32
C GLU A 2 -0.59 13.73 -6.48
N GLY A 3 -1.01 12.77 -5.69
CA GLY A 3 -2.12 12.96 -4.76
C GLY A 3 -3.01 11.71 -4.59
N ARG A 4 -3.62 11.60 -3.46
CA ARG A 4 -4.43 10.45 -2.98
C ARG A 4 -5.74 10.23 -3.74
N HIS A 5 -5.95 10.98 -4.83
CA HIS A 5 -7.06 10.86 -5.79
C HIS A 5 -8.48 10.79 -5.17
N CYS A 6 -8.70 11.41 -4.01
CA CYS A 6 -10.05 11.63 -3.52
C CYS A 6 -10.73 12.76 -4.31
N PHE A 7 -12.03 12.61 -4.54
CA PHE A 7 -12.85 13.70 -5.08
C PHE A 7 -13.07 14.73 -3.97
N GLY A 8 -12.27 15.80 -3.96
CA GLY A 8 -12.21 16.77 -2.86
C GLY A 8 -13.53 17.50 -2.58
N HIS A 9 -14.41 17.63 -3.57
CA HIS A 9 -15.73 18.26 -3.48
C HIS A 9 -16.85 17.29 -3.11
N LEU A 10 -16.56 16.00 -2.99
CA LEU A 10 -17.47 15.00 -2.45
C LEU A 10 -17.14 14.74 -0.99
N THR A 11 -18.16 14.34 -0.23
CA THR A 11 -17.99 13.87 1.14
C THR A 11 -17.20 12.57 1.19
N ILE A 12 -16.73 12.16 2.37
CA ILE A 12 -16.09 10.86 2.57
C ILE A 12 -17.03 9.73 2.13
N GLU A 13 -18.29 9.74 2.59
CA GLU A 13 -19.27 8.70 2.22
C GLU A 13 -19.54 8.66 0.72
N GLU A 14 -19.70 9.81 0.07
CA GLU A 14 -19.86 9.87 -1.39
C GLU A 14 -18.63 9.33 -2.13
N ASN A 15 -17.41 9.65 -1.66
CA ASN A 15 -16.18 9.06 -2.19
C ASN A 15 -16.21 7.54 -2.10
N LEU A 16 -16.57 6.96 -0.95
CA LEU A 16 -16.69 5.52 -0.79
C LEU A 16 -17.71 4.93 -1.77
N LEU A 17 -18.90 5.54 -1.87
CA LEU A 17 -19.96 5.07 -2.76
C LEU A 17 -19.57 5.08 -4.23
N THR A 18 -18.67 5.98 -4.69
CA THR A 18 -18.16 5.94 -6.06
C THR A 18 -17.41 4.63 -6.37
N GLY A 19 -16.77 4.01 -5.37
CA GLY A 19 -16.10 2.70 -5.52
C GLY A 19 -17.06 1.54 -5.81
N ALA A 20 -18.34 1.69 -5.45
CA ALA A 20 -19.37 0.70 -5.71
C ALA A 20 -20.15 0.95 -7.04
N PHE A 21 -19.73 1.89 -7.87
CA PHE A 21 -20.47 2.34 -9.06
C PHE A 21 -20.85 1.21 -10.03
N THR A 22 -19.96 0.23 -10.21
CA THR A 22 -20.18 -0.89 -11.14
C THR A 22 -20.98 -2.05 -10.52
N ARG A 23 -21.27 -2.00 -9.23
CA ARG A 23 -21.93 -3.08 -8.49
C ARG A 23 -23.43 -3.11 -8.74
N ARG A 24 -23.97 -4.34 -8.77
CA ARG A 24 -25.42 -4.59 -9.01
C ARG A 24 -26.05 -5.45 -7.91
N ASP A 25 -25.35 -5.64 -6.78
CA ASP A 25 -25.76 -6.52 -5.67
C ASP A 25 -26.70 -5.85 -4.65
N GLY A 26 -27.13 -4.63 -4.94
CA GLY A 26 -28.18 -3.92 -4.23
C GLY A 26 -27.70 -3.04 -3.07
N LYS A 27 -28.56 -2.09 -2.67
CA LYS A 27 -28.24 -1.05 -1.66
C LYS A 27 -27.85 -1.63 -0.30
N ALA A 28 -28.51 -2.73 0.12
CA ALA A 28 -28.23 -3.35 1.41
C ALA A 28 -26.81 -3.94 1.48
N ALA A 29 -26.32 -4.53 0.36
CA ALA A 29 -24.97 -5.05 0.28
C ALA A 29 -23.94 -3.92 0.29
N ILE A 30 -24.20 -2.84 -0.46
CA ILE A 30 -23.32 -1.66 -0.48
C ILE A 30 -23.24 -1.03 0.92
N LYS A 31 -24.37 -0.91 1.63
CA LYS A 31 -24.38 -0.35 2.98
C LYS A 31 -23.53 -1.19 3.94
N ARG A 32 -23.65 -2.52 3.91
CA ARG A 32 -22.81 -3.41 4.74
C ARG A 32 -21.33 -3.20 4.49
N ASP A 33 -20.94 -2.98 3.22
CA ASP A 33 -19.53 -2.76 2.90
C ASP A 33 -19.05 -1.36 3.31
N VAL A 34 -19.91 -0.33 3.28
CA VAL A 34 -19.60 0.98 3.90
C VAL A 34 -19.39 0.82 5.40
N ASP A 35 -20.27 0.08 6.09
CA ASP A 35 -20.13 -0.18 7.52
C ASP A 35 -18.84 -0.98 7.82
N LEU A 36 -18.46 -1.93 6.97
CA LEU A 36 -17.19 -2.64 7.05
C LEU A 36 -16.00 -1.67 6.88
N VAL A 37 -16.02 -0.79 5.89
CA VAL A 37 -14.98 0.23 5.72
C VAL A 37 -14.84 1.09 6.97
N TYR A 38 -15.94 1.52 7.58
CA TYR A 38 -15.90 2.31 8.81
C TYR A 38 -15.40 1.51 10.02
N SER A 39 -15.56 0.19 10.03
CA SER A 39 -14.98 -0.64 11.09
C SER A 39 -13.46 -0.70 11.02
N TYR A 40 -12.88 -0.71 9.80
CA TYR A 40 -11.44 -0.63 9.59
C TYR A 40 -10.89 0.80 9.74
N PHE A 41 -11.68 1.80 9.35
CA PHE A 41 -11.31 3.22 9.36
C PHE A 41 -12.31 4.06 10.16
N PRO A 42 -12.36 3.95 11.51
CA PRO A 42 -13.36 4.65 12.33
C PRO A 42 -13.39 6.16 12.12
N LYS A 43 -12.21 6.78 11.92
CA LYS A 43 -12.07 8.22 11.63
C LYS A 43 -12.86 8.67 10.38
N LEU A 44 -13.01 7.77 9.38
CA LEU A 44 -13.82 8.08 8.22
C LEU A 44 -15.31 8.09 8.56
N GLY A 45 -15.75 7.18 9.44
CA GLY A 45 -17.13 7.14 9.94
C GLY A 45 -17.52 8.40 10.71
N GLU A 46 -16.62 8.89 11.58
CA GLU A 46 -16.81 10.13 12.34
C GLU A 46 -16.93 11.36 11.42
N ARG A 47 -16.23 11.32 10.28
CA ARG A 47 -16.15 12.42 9.30
C ARG A 47 -16.88 12.15 7.99
N LYS A 48 -17.80 11.19 7.96
CA LYS A 48 -18.48 10.74 6.73
C LYS A 48 -19.12 11.86 5.91
N ASN A 49 -19.63 12.90 6.57
CA ASN A 49 -20.25 14.05 5.93
C ASN A 49 -19.28 15.21 5.61
N SER A 50 -18.00 15.09 5.98
CA SER A 50 -16.97 16.10 5.66
C SER A 50 -16.54 15.95 4.21
N LEU A 51 -16.32 17.08 3.52
CA LEU A 51 -15.72 17.06 2.17
C LEU A 51 -14.29 16.52 2.25
N ALA A 52 -13.95 15.58 1.37
CA ALA A 52 -12.66 14.91 1.40
C ALA A 52 -11.48 15.88 1.21
N GLY A 53 -11.67 16.97 0.47
CA GLY A 53 -10.64 18.00 0.28
C GLY A 53 -10.24 18.74 1.55
N TYR A 54 -11.06 18.71 2.60
CA TYR A 54 -10.79 19.34 3.90
C TYR A 54 -10.37 18.35 4.98
N THR A 55 -10.05 17.13 4.62
CA THR A 55 -9.53 16.12 5.55
C THR A 55 -8.02 16.03 5.49
N SER A 56 -7.41 15.44 6.53
CA SER A 56 -5.97 15.24 6.59
C SER A 56 -5.49 14.29 5.48
N GLY A 57 -4.20 14.35 5.16
CA GLY A 57 -3.61 13.45 4.18
C GLY A 57 -3.79 11.96 4.53
N GLY A 58 -3.73 11.60 5.81
CA GLY A 58 -4.00 10.24 6.27
C GLY A 58 -5.45 9.82 6.06
N GLU A 59 -6.41 10.68 6.39
CA GLU A 59 -7.83 10.43 6.15
C GLU A 59 -8.13 10.28 4.65
N GLN A 60 -7.49 11.09 3.80
CA GLN A 60 -7.61 10.95 2.35
C GLN A 60 -7.04 9.60 1.85
N GLN A 61 -5.91 9.16 2.40
CA GLN A 61 -5.33 7.86 2.06
C GLN A 61 -6.25 6.71 2.50
N MET A 62 -6.77 6.77 3.72
CA MET A 62 -7.76 5.81 4.22
C MET A 62 -9.03 5.80 3.35
N CYS A 63 -9.52 6.97 2.94
CA CYS A 63 -10.66 7.11 2.06
C CYS A 63 -10.40 6.50 0.67
N ALA A 64 -9.20 6.67 0.11
CA ALA A 64 -8.83 6.07 -1.17
C ALA A 64 -8.80 4.53 -1.09
N ILE A 65 -8.23 3.97 -0.01
CA ILE A 65 -8.23 2.52 0.23
C ILE A 65 -9.66 2.02 0.46
N GLY A 66 -10.44 2.68 1.29
CA GLY A 66 -11.84 2.35 1.55
C GLY A 66 -12.68 2.36 0.27
N ARG A 67 -12.50 3.36 -0.59
CA ARG A 67 -13.14 3.42 -1.90
C ARG A 67 -12.76 2.24 -2.80
N ALA A 68 -11.50 1.82 -2.79
CA ALA A 68 -11.08 0.64 -3.53
C ALA A 68 -11.76 -0.63 -3.01
N LEU A 69 -11.89 -0.79 -1.68
CA LEU A 69 -12.59 -1.92 -1.05
C LEU A 69 -14.06 -2.00 -1.46
N MET A 70 -14.74 -0.87 -1.67
CA MET A 70 -16.14 -0.82 -2.08
C MET A 70 -16.42 -1.55 -3.40
N SER A 71 -15.40 -1.76 -4.25
CA SER A 71 -15.54 -2.56 -5.48
C SER A 71 -15.46 -4.07 -5.25
N ARG A 72 -15.24 -4.53 -4.02
CA ARG A 72 -14.95 -5.94 -3.64
C ARG A 72 -13.82 -6.54 -4.46
N PRO A 73 -12.65 -5.94 -4.47
CA PRO A 73 -11.55 -6.36 -5.31
C PRO A 73 -10.93 -7.65 -4.78
N LYS A 74 -10.36 -8.47 -5.67
CA LYS A 74 -9.47 -9.56 -5.29
C LYS A 74 -8.06 -9.06 -4.97
N MET A 75 -7.67 -7.92 -5.55
CA MET A 75 -6.35 -7.30 -5.37
C MET A 75 -6.47 -5.78 -5.41
N ILE A 76 -5.72 -5.11 -4.54
CA ILE A 76 -5.54 -3.65 -4.52
C ILE A 76 -4.08 -3.33 -4.82
N LEU A 77 -3.87 -2.34 -5.70
CA LEU A 77 -2.56 -1.80 -6.01
C LEU A 77 -2.35 -0.52 -5.20
N LEU A 78 -1.28 -0.47 -4.42
CA LEU A 78 -0.90 0.69 -3.62
C LEU A 78 0.45 1.24 -4.13
N ASP A 79 0.41 2.46 -4.62
CA ASP A 79 1.59 3.17 -5.11
C ASP A 79 1.98 4.27 -4.12
N GLU A 80 3.12 4.08 -3.45
CA GLU A 80 3.69 4.96 -2.41
C GLU A 80 2.65 5.43 -1.36
N PRO A 81 1.88 4.51 -0.71
CA PRO A 81 0.82 4.91 0.22
C PRO A 81 1.34 5.62 1.48
N SER A 82 2.63 5.54 1.77
CA SER A 82 3.28 6.20 2.92
C SER A 82 3.68 7.65 2.63
N MET A 83 3.75 8.06 1.35
CA MET A 83 4.34 9.33 0.96
C MET A 83 3.62 10.54 1.59
N GLY A 84 4.39 11.40 2.27
CA GLY A 84 3.90 12.65 2.88
C GLY A 84 2.95 12.45 4.06
N LEU A 85 2.99 11.27 4.71
CA LEU A 85 2.24 10.98 5.92
C LEU A 85 3.14 10.93 7.16
N ALA A 86 2.56 11.24 8.31
CA ALA A 86 3.24 11.05 9.59
C ALA A 86 3.48 9.55 9.85
N PRO A 87 4.64 9.16 10.43
CA PRO A 87 4.99 7.75 10.64
C PRO A 87 3.92 6.92 11.35
N GLN A 88 3.24 7.50 12.34
CA GLN A 88 2.16 6.83 13.08
C GLN A 88 0.95 6.49 12.17
N ILE A 89 0.61 7.40 11.25
CA ILE A 89 -0.48 7.18 10.29
C ILE A 89 -0.09 6.12 9.27
N VAL A 90 1.17 6.12 8.83
CA VAL A 90 1.69 5.07 7.94
C VAL A 90 1.55 3.70 8.60
N GLU A 91 1.98 3.56 9.85
CA GLU A 91 1.89 2.30 10.58
C GLU A 91 0.42 1.86 10.74
N GLU A 92 -0.48 2.77 11.14
CA GLU A 92 -1.92 2.52 11.23
C GLU A 92 -2.48 1.96 9.91
N ILE A 93 -2.16 2.60 8.77
CA ILE A 93 -2.62 2.16 7.44
C ILE A 93 -2.08 0.77 7.08
N PHE A 94 -0.80 0.50 7.33
CA PHE A 94 -0.20 -0.79 6.98
C PHE A 94 -0.71 -1.94 7.86
N GLU A 95 -0.98 -1.71 9.15
CA GLU A 95 -1.64 -2.71 10.00
C GLU A 95 -3.06 -3.02 9.48
N ILE A 96 -3.82 -2.00 9.04
CA ILE A 96 -5.13 -2.20 8.43
C ILE A 96 -5.01 -2.98 7.11
N VAL A 97 -4.04 -2.66 6.26
CA VAL A 97 -3.78 -3.41 5.01
C VAL A 97 -3.49 -4.88 5.29
N LYS A 98 -2.69 -5.16 6.33
CA LYS A 98 -2.40 -6.51 6.78
C LYS A 98 -3.67 -7.23 7.25
N ASP A 99 -4.47 -6.59 8.08
CA ASP A 99 -5.75 -7.11 8.57
C ASP A 99 -6.72 -7.44 7.43
N LEU A 100 -6.83 -6.55 6.45
CA LEU A 100 -7.64 -6.76 5.24
C LEU A 100 -7.14 -7.95 4.40
N ASN A 101 -5.83 -8.16 4.32
CA ASN A 101 -5.27 -9.32 3.65
C ASN A 101 -5.58 -10.63 4.42
N GLU A 102 -5.43 -10.62 5.74
CA GLU A 102 -5.58 -11.81 6.57
C GLU A 102 -7.04 -12.19 6.81
N LYS A 103 -7.93 -11.19 7.03
CA LYS A 103 -9.33 -11.41 7.43
C LYS A 103 -10.29 -11.42 6.24
N GLU A 104 -10.08 -10.53 5.27
CA GLU A 104 -10.96 -10.36 4.12
C GLU A 104 -10.43 -11.06 2.85
N GLY A 105 -9.19 -11.57 2.88
CA GLY A 105 -8.57 -12.28 1.76
C GLY A 105 -8.23 -11.39 0.56
N VAL A 106 -8.16 -10.07 0.74
CA VAL A 106 -7.78 -9.13 -0.31
C VAL A 106 -6.26 -9.18 -0.50
N SER A 107 -5.79 -9.43 -1.71
CA SER A 107 -4.37 -9.35 -2.04
C SER A 107 -3.94 -7.90 -2.23
N PHE A 108 -2.69 -7.59 -1.88
CA PHE A 108 -2.11 -6.26 -2.09
C PHE A 108 -0.81 -6.36 -2.88
N LEU A 109 -0.68 -5.51 -3.89
CA LEU A 109 0.60 -5.22 -4.53
C LEU A 109 1.02 -3.81 -4.16
N LEU A 110 2.14 -3.71 -3.45
CA LEU A 110 2.66 -2.49 -2.87
C LEU A 110 3.93 -2.05 -3.61
N ALA A 111 3.95 -0.82 -4.10
CA ALA A 111 5.17 -0.14 -4.53
C ALA A 111 5.53 0.89 -3.45
N GLU A 112 6.73 0.77 -2.85
CA GLU A 112 7.22 1.62 -1.77
C GLU A 112 8.72 1.87 -1.88
N GLN A 113 9.13 3.10 -1.61
CA GLN A 113 10.55 3.45 -1.48
C GLN A 113 11.10 3.09 -0.09
N ASN A 114 10.25 3.15 0.93
CA ASN A 114 10.63 2.76 2.29
C ASN A 114 10.71 1.24 2.40
N THR A 115 11.86 0.69 2.02
CA THR A 115 12.12 -0.75 1.98
C THR A 115 11.90 -1.42 3.35
N HIS A 116 12.28 -0.75 4.45
CA HIS A 116 12.07 -1.30 5.79
C HIS A 116 10.57 -1.52 6.07
N MET A 117 9.75 -0.53 5.75
CA MET A 117 8.31 -0.61 5.93
C MET A 117 7.72 -1.67 5.01
N ALA A 118 8.07 -1.64 3.72
CA ALA A 118 7.57 -2.61 2.75
C ALA A 118 7.87 -4.06 3.15
N LEU A 119 9.12 -4.37 3.52
CA LEU A 119 9.53 -5.73 3.89
C LEU A 119 8.94 -6.21 5.21
N ARG A 120 8.58 -5.29 6.13
CA ARG A 120 7.92 -5.65 7.39
C ARG A 120 6.50 -6.22 7.18
N PHE A 121 5.77 -5.71 6.19
CA PHE A 121 4.37 -6.07 5.95
C PHE A 121 4.19 -7.05 4.77
N ALA A 122 5.10 -7.06 3.80
CA ALA A 122 5.03 -7.95 2.67
C ALA A 122 5.39 -9.40 3.03
N ARG A 123 4.86 -10.36 2.27
CA ARG A 123 5.30 -11.77 2.31
C ARG A 123 6.42 -12.03 1.31
N TYR A 124 6.35 -11.38 0.15
CA TYR A 124 7.29 -11.53 -0.95
C TYR A 124 7.62 -10.14 -1.51
N GLY A 125 8.87 -9.93 -1.91
CA GLY A 125 9.34 -8.66 -2.43
C GLY A 125 10.09 -8.79 -3.75
N TYR A 126 10.01 -7.72 -4.55
CA TYR A 126 10.81 -7.49 -5.74
C TYR A 126 11.55 -6.18 -5.56
N ILE A 127 12.88 -6.19 -5.63
CA ILE A 127 13.69 -4.98 -5.60
C ILE A 127 13.95 -4.55 -7.04
N LEU A 128 13.51 -3.32 -7.35
CA LEU A 128 13.66 -2.74 -8.67
C LEU A 128 14.75 -1.67 -8.66
N GLU A 129 15.65 -1.74 -9.64
CA GLU A 129 16.66 -0.72 -9.89
C GLU A 129 16.68 -0.37 -11.38
N ASN A 130 16.57 0.92 -11.71
CA ASN A 130 16.55 1.39 -13.10
C ASN A 130 15.55 0.63 -14.00
N GLY A 131 14.34 0.37 -13.48
CA GLY A 131 13.26 -0.31 -14.20
C GLY A 131 13.47 -1.82 -14.38
N ARG A 132 14.39 -2.45 -13.63
CA ARG A 132 14.67 -3.89 -13.69
C ARG A 132 14.61 -4.49 -12.30
N VAL A 133 14.06 -5.70 -12.21
CA VAL A 133 14.13 -6.49 -10.98
C VAL A 133 15.57 -6.98 -10.82
N VAL A 134 16.23 -6.55 -9.75
CA VAL A 134 17.60 -6.93 -9.41
C VAL A 134 17.65 -8.05 -8.38
N MET A 135 16.63 -8.13 -7.52
CA MET A 135 16.51 -9.18 -6.51
C MET A 135 15.03 -9.44 -6.23
N ASP A 136 14.68 -10.68 -5.91
CA ASP A 136 13.35 -11.08 -5.47
C ASP A 136 13.41 -12.22 -4.47
N GLY A 137 12.40 -12.33 -3.62
CA GLY A 137 12.35 -13.41 -2.63
C GLY A 137 11.36 -13.14 -1.50
N GLU A 138 11.33 -14.04 -0.53
CA GLU A 138 10.57 -13.85 0.69
C GLU A 138 11.07 -12.61 1.44
N ALA A 139 10.12 -11.79 1.94
CA ALA A 139 10.44 -10.52 2.56
C ALA A 139 11.41 -10.65 3.75
N LYS A 140 11.27 -11.72 4.56
CA LYS A 140 12.19 -12.01 5.66
C LYS A 140 13.62 -12.25 5.17
N THR A 141 13.78 -13.05 4.12
CA THR A 141 15.08 -13.33 3.52
C THR A 141 15.71 -12.08 2.91
N LEU A 142 14.90 -11.25 2.25
CA LEU A 142 15.36 -9.96 1.72
C LEU A 142 15.80 -9.02 2.84
N ALA A 143 15.05 -8.94 3.94
CA ALA A 143 15.38 -8.09 5.08
C ALA A 143 16.68 -8.52 5.80
N GLU A 144 17.06 -9.79 5.71
CA GLU A 144 18.30 -10.33 6.29
C GLU A 144 19.51 -10.21 5.36
N ASN A 145 19.28 -9.98 4.07
CA ASN A 145 20.34 -9.87 3.06
C ASN A 145 21.22 -8.66 3.30
N GLU A 146 22.55 -8.85 3.32
CA GLU A 146 23.52 -7.80 3.62
C GLU A 146 23.50 -6.66 2.59
N ASP A 147 23.36 -6.99 1.29
CA ASP A 147 23.25 -5.98 0.23
C ASP A 147 21.98 -5.14 0.39
N VAL A 148 20.86 -5.77 0.77
CA VAL A 148 19.60 -5.06 1.03
C VAL A 148 19.74 -4.15 2.26
N LYS A 149 20.39 -4.62 3.33
CA LYS A 149 20.67 -3.81 4.53
C LYS A 149 21.55 -2.60 4.20
N GLU A 150 22.62 -2.81 3.46
CA GLU A 150 23.58 -1.75 3.13
C GLU A 150 22.96 -0.70 2.20
N PHE A 151 22.29 -1.14 1.10
CA PHE A 151 21.86 -0.23 0.03
C PHE A 151 20.47 0.36 0.23
N TYR A 152 19.54 -0.38 0.83
CA TYR A 152 18.14 0.01 0.90
C TYR A 152 17.63 0.27 2.32
N LEU A 153 18.23 -0.33 3.34
CA LEU A 153 17.86 -0.09 4.74
C LEU A 153 18.74 0.97 5.41
N GLY A 154 19.81 1.41 4.74
CA GLY A 154 20.72 2.44 5.25
C GLY A 154 21.56 1.99 6.47
N ILE A 155 21.61 0.67 6.72
CA ILE A 155 22.41 0.07 7.79
C ILE A 155 23.79 -0.26 7.20
N SER A 156 24.70 0.72 7.14
CA SER A 156 26.07 0.48 6.70
C SER A 156 27.03 0.52 7.87
N GLU A 157 27.71 -0.57 8.14
CA GLU A 157 28.97 -0.58 8.87
C GLU A 157 30.11 -0.15 7.94
N GLY A 158 30.22 1.17 7.67
CA GLY A 158 31.32 1.77 6.96
C GLY A 158 31.20 1.81 5.42
N ARG A 159 31.43 3.01 4.86
CA ARG A 159 31.56 3.40 3.43
C ARG A 159 30.49 2.92 2.47
N ARG A 160 29.62 3.84 2.02
CA ARG A 160 28.71 3.64 0.89
C ARG A 160 29.46 3.09 -0.33
N LYS A 161 29.27 1.81 -0.63
CA LYS A 161 29.67 1.19 -1.89
C LYS A 161 28.54 1.34 -2.88
N SER A 162 28.87 1.69 -4.12
CA SER A 162 27.91 1.68 -5.23
C SER A 162 27.66 0.23 -5.70
N PHE A 163 26.42 -0.11 -6.06
CA PHE A 163 26.08 -1.41 -6.68
C PHE A 163 26.90 -1.72 -7.95
N ARG A 164 27.53 -0.70 -8.55
CA ARG A 164 28.46 -0.88 -9.69
C ARG A 164 29.78 -1.56 -9.32
N GLU A 165 30.13 -1.59 -8.04
CA GLU A 165 31.37 -2.18 -7.53
C GLU A 165 31.17 -3.56 -6.90
N GLY A 166 29.93 -3.97 -6.66
CA GLY A 166 29.54 -5.29 -6.17
C GLY A 166 29.52 -6.33 -7.30
N LYS A 167 30.22 -7.45 -7.08
CA LYS A 167 30.38 -8.59 -7.98
C LYS A 167 29.10 -9.02 -8.68
N HIS A 168 29.23 -9.30 -9.99
CA HIS A 168 28.33 -10.03 -10.88
C HIS A 168 27.25 -10.88 -10.20
N TYR A 169 26.06 -10.35 -10.08
CA TYR A 169 24.88 -11.12 -9.76
C TYR A 169 24.58 -12.05 -10.93
N ARG A 170 24.61 -13.36 -10.70
CA ARG A 170 24.20 -14.35 -11.70
C ARG A 170 22.74 -14.12 -12.05
N ARG A 171 22.48 -13.54 -13.22
CA ARG A 171 21.15 -13.43 -13.83
C ARG A 171 20.51 -14.82 -13.86
N ARG A 172 19.50 -15.08 -13.04
CA ARG A 172 18.57 -16.16 -13.31
C ARG A 172 17.71 -15.76 -14.52
N LYS A 173 18.12 -16.24 -15.71
CA LYS A 173 17.24 -16.26 -16.88
C LYS A 173 16.08 -17.21 -16.58
N ARG A 174 14.93 -16.67 -16.20
CA ARG A 174 13.68 -17.42 -16.09
C ARG A 174 12.49 -16.51 -16.44
N TRP A 175 12.39 -16.14 -17.70
CA TRP A 175 11.15 -15.70 -18.33
C TRP A 175 11.34 -15.82 -19.83
N LEU A 176 11.33 -17.06 -20.36
CA LEU A 176 11.04 -17.47 -21.73
C LEU A 176 11.15 -19.00 -21.78
N ALA A 177 10.08 -19.67 -21.42
CA ALA A 177 9.69 -20.98 -21.90
C ALA A 177 8.18 -21.10 -21.72
#